data_e6bb30f3a7045e5118fc8abcfd3bca31
#
_entry.id   e6bb30f3a7045e5118fc8abcfd3bca31
#
_cell.length_a   1.000
_cell.length_b   1.000
_cell.length_c   1.000
_cell.angle_alpha   90.00
_cell.angle_beta   90.00
_cell.angle_gamma   90.00
#
_symmetry.space_group_name_H-M   'P 1'
#
loop_
_entity.id
_entity.type
_entity.pdbx_description
1 polymer ?
#
loop_
_entity_poly.entity_id
_entity_poly.type
_entity_poly.pdbx_seq_one_letter_code
_entity_poly.pdbx_strand_id
1 'polypeptide(L)'
;MTNQTRSTTKLILGTALAGASLMTAACAGRSSGPADTSYVARDVESLYGEAKRRLDSGQATLAAALFDEVERQHPYSPWARRAQLMSSFSYYVAKDYNKAIQSAQRFLQIHPGNKDAPYAFYLIALSYYEQISDVQRDQKVTEQALTALQEIDRRFPNSDYASDARLKIDLVRDHLAGKEMEIGRHYERSGKW
;
A
#
# COMPACT_ATOMS: atom_id res chain seq x y z
N MET A 1 25.19 -78.35 24.15
CA MET A 1 24.28 -77.66 23.26
C MET A 1 24.27 -76.19 23.61
N THR A 2 25.25 -75.42 23.18
CA THR A 2 25.39 -74.01 23.34
C THR A 2 26.39 -73.48 22.35
N ASN A 3 26.00 -72.88 21.23
CA ASN A 3 26.83 -71.93 20.47
C ASN A 3 26.20 -71.58 19.11
N GLN A 4 25.12 -70.89 19.14
CA GLN A 4 24.58 -70.33 17.85
C GLN A 4 23.98 -68.91 17.95
N THR A 5 24.12 -68.22 19.06
CA THR A 5 23.44 -66.86 19.19
C THR A 5 24.39 -65.65 19.17
N ARG A 6 25.71 -65.85 18.91
CA ARG A 6 26.70 -64.76 18.94
C ARG A 6 27.13 -64.19 17.56
N SER A 7 26.66 -64.80 16.47
CA SER A 7 27.16 -64.42 15.12
C SER A 7 26.20 -63.44 14.42
N THR A 8 24.95 -63.40 14.76
CA THR A 8 23.93 -62.55 14.04
C THR A 8 23.88 -61.09 14.53
N THR A 9 24.29 -60.83 15.78
CA THR A 9 24.29 -59.50 16.36
C THR A 9 25.39 -58.57 15.86
N LYS A 10 26.48 -59.12 15.37
CA LYS A 10 27.64 -58.38 14.84
C LYS A 10 27.44 -57.96 13.37
N LEU A 11 26.57 -58.62 12.62
CA LEU A 11 26.33 -58.30 11.21
C LEU A 11 25.29 -57.17 11.06
N ILE A 12 24.39 -57.02 12.03
CA ILE A 12 23.34 -55.96 11.99
C ILE A 12 23.91 -54.61 12.40
N LEU A 13 24.98 -54.57 13.21
CA LEU A 13 25.58 -53.33 13.65
C LEU A 13 26.49 -52.68 12.57
N GLY A 14 26.99 -53.46 11.62
CA GLY A 14 27.83 -52.97 10.53
C GLY A 14 27.09 -52.32 9.39
N THR A 15 25.83 -52.66 9.16
CA THR A 15 25.03 -52.12 8.07
C THR A 15 24.29 -50.83 8.44
N ALA A 16 24.11 -50.57 9.73
CA ALA A 16 23.46 -49.31 10.21
C ALA A 16 24.36 -48.08 10.15
N LEU A 17 25.70 -48.24 10.20
CA LEU A 17 26.66 -47.14 10.11
C LEU A 17 26.95 -46.71 8.67
N ALA A 18 26.74 -47.55 7.67
CA ALA A 18 26.98 -47.20 6.26
C ALA A 18 25.84 -46.39 5.63
N GLY A 19 24.63 -46.46 6.21
CA GLY A 19 23.46 -45.71 5.72
C GLY A 19 23.38 -44.25 6.16
N ALA A 20 24.05 -43.88 7.24
CA ALA A 20 24.00 -42.51 7.79
C ALA A 20 24.93 -41.52 7.09
N SER A 21 25.91 -42.00 6.34
CA SER A 21 26.93 -41.13 5.70
C SER A 21 26.49 -40.58 4.33
N LEU A 22 25.41 -41.07 3.74
CA LEU A 22 24.96 -40.63 2.43
C LEU A 22 23.93 -39.49 2.46
N MET A 23 23.39 -39.09 3.64
CA MET A 23 22.41 -38.02 3.75
C MET A 23 23.00 -36.63 4.01
N THR A 24 24.29 -36.50 4.25
CA THR A 24 24.95 -35.21 4.51
C THR A 24 25.53 -34.53 3.28
N ALA A 25 25.54 -35.18 2.12
CA ALA A 25 26.10 -34.64 0.89
C ALA A 25 25.11 -33.80 0.04
N ALA A 26 23.84 -33.73 0.44
CA ALA A 26 22.82 -33.04 -0.34
C ALA A 26 22.67 -31.55 -0.01
N CYS A 27 23.34 -31.02 1.03
CA CYS A 27 23.27 -29.60 1.41
C CYS A 27 24.53 -28.79 1.06
N ALA A 28 25.52 -29.36 0.44
CA ALA A 28 26.72 -28.63 0.03
C ALA A 28 26.75 -28.48 -1.48
N GLY A 29 26.11 -27.38 -1.97
CA GLY A 29 26.29 -27.11 -3.38
C GLY A 29 25.22 -26.25 -4.04
N ARG A 30 24.73 -25.22 -3.33
CA ARG A 30 24.32 -24.00 -4.02
C ARG A 30 25.16 -22.88 -3.45
N SER A 31 26.40 -22.81 -3.88
CA SER A 31 27.10 -21.54 -3.89
C SER A 31 26.29 -20.65 -4.83
N SER A 32 25.33 -19.90 -4.29
CA SER A 32 24.91 -18.68 -4.93
C SER A 32 26.22 -17.91 -5.10
N GLY A 33 26.72 -17.84 -6.32
CA GLY A 33 27.76 -16.89 -6.67
C GLY A 33 27.34 -15.53 -6.11
N PRO A 34 28.28 -14.60 -5.87
CA PRO A 34 27.89 -13.29 -5.40
C PRO A 34 26.75 -12.81 -6.28
N ALA A 35 25.58 -12.59 -5.66
CA ALA A 35 24.43 -12.05 -6.39
C ALA A 35 24.99 -10.83 -7.11
N ASP A 36 24.91 -10.82 -8.43
CA ASP A 36 25.32 -9.67 -9.22
C ASP A 36 24.43 -8.52 -8.75
N THR A 37 24.96 -7.76 -7.77
CA THR A 37 24.30 -6.60 -7.21
C THR A 37 24.53 -5.38 -8.08
N SER A 38 25.04 -5.59 -9.31
CA SER A 38 25.13 -4.51 -10.29
C SER A 38 23.72 -3.99 -10.52
N TYR A 39 23.50 -2.76 -10.05
CA TYR A 39 22.26 -2.03 -10.29
C TYR A 39 22.15 -1.73 -11.80
N VAL A 40 21.33 -2.49 -12.49
CA VAL A 40 20.98 -2.21 -13.88
C VAL A 40 19.73 -1.35 -13.86
N ALA A 41 19.90 -0.04 -14.11
CA ALA A 41 18.76 0.85 -14.31
C ALA A 41 17.93 0.34 -15.50
N ARG A 42 16.68 -0.02 -15.24
CA ARG A 42 15.76 -0.38 -16.30
C ARG A 42 15.36 0.86 -17.08
N ASP A 43 15.08 0.67 -18.38
CA ASP A 43 14.52 1.74 -19.19
C ASP A 43 13.22 2.26 -18.58
N VAL A 44 13.12 3.58 -18.49
CA VAL A 44 12.03 4.27 -17.77
C VAL A 44 10.65 3.98 -18.38
N GLU A 45 10.57 3.91 -19.72
CA GLU A 45 9.30 3.64 -20.40
C GLU A 45 8.85 2.20 -20.17
N SER A 46 9.80 1.27 -20.20
CA SER A 46 9.56 -0.14 -19.93
C SER A 46 9.04 -0.35 -18.50
N LEU A 47 9.70 0.30 -17.51
CA LEU A 47 9.34 0.20 -16.12
C LEU A 47 7.96 0.82 -15.84
N TYR A 48 7.69 2.00 -16.40
CA TYR A 48 6.39 2.66 -16.29
C TYR A 48 5.29 1.84 -16.99
N GLY A 49 5.57 1.29 -18.18
CA GLY A 49 4.64 0.43 -18.90
C GLY A 49 4.31 -0.85 -18.16
N GLU A 50 5.28 -1.45 -17.45
CA GLU A 50 5.03 -2.61 -16.59
C GLU A 50 4.13 -2.24 -15.40
N ALA A 51 4.42 -1.12 -14.72
CA ALA A 51 3.61 -0.62 -13.62
C ALA A 51 2.15 -0.43 -14.05
N LYS A 52 1.94 0.17 -15.21
CA LYS A 52 0.59 0.36 -15.78
C LYS A 52 -0.11 -0.97 -16.05
N ARG A 53 0.55 -1.93 -16.68
CA ARG A 53 -0.03 -3.27 -16.94
C ARG A 53 -0.44 -3.97 -15.64
N ARG A 54 0.36 -3.82 -14.57
CA ARG A 54 0.02 -4.38 -13.24
C ARG A 54 -1.23 -3.73 -12.66
N LEU A 55 -1.34 -2.41 -12.79
CA LEU A 55 -2.54 -1.69 -12.36
C LEU A 55 -3.78 -2.15 -13.13
N ASP A 56 -3.68 -2.21 -14.45
CA ASP A 56 -4.78 -2.63 -15.34
C ASP A 56 -5.21 -4.09 -15.08
N SER A 57 -4.29 -4.93 -14.59
CA SER A 57 -4.59 -6.32 -14.18
C SER A 57 -5.06 -6.46 -12.73
N GLY A 58 -5.36 -5.35 -12.03
CA GLY A 58 -5.85 -5.34 -10.65
C GLY A 58 -4.78 -5.56 -9.58
N GLN A 59 -3.48 -5.64 -9.96
CA GLN A 59 -2.37 -5.80 -9.02
C GLN A 59 -1.89 -4.43 -8.49
N ALA A 60 -2.79 -3.68 -7.88
CA ALA A 60 -2.58 -2.28 -7.54
C ALA A 60 -1.40 -2.05 -6.57
N THR A 61 -1.20 -2.92 -5.58
CA THR A 61 -0.07 -2.82 -4.64
C THR A 61 1.28 -2.97 -5.35
N LEU A 62 1.37 -3.93 -6.28
CA LEU A 62 2.59 -4.14 -7.07
C LEU A 62 2.81 -2.99 -8.05
N ALA A 63 1.74 -2.49 -8.67
CA ALA A 63 1.81 -1.33 -9.53
C ALA A 63 2.35 -0.09 -8.80
N ALA A 64 1.87 0.18 -7.58
CA ALA A 64 2.34 1.28 -6.76
C ALA A 64 3.86 1.18 -6.50
N ALA A 65 4.34 0.00 -6.10
CA ALA A 65 5.77 -0.23 -5.87
C ALA A 65 6.61 -0.02 -7.15
N LEU A 66 6.09 -0.44 -8.30
CA LEU A 66 6.78 -0.22 -9.58
C LEU A 66 6.78 1.26 -9.99
N PHE A 67 5.71 2.01 -9.74
CA PHE A 67 5.70 3.46 -9.97
C PHE A 67 6.66 4.20 -9.03
N ASP A 68 6.76 3.80 -7.75
CA ASP A 68 7.75 4.33 -6.82
C ASP A 68 9.18 4.03 -7.31
N GLU A 69 9.39 2.86 -7.92
CA GLU A 69 10.68 2.49 -8.51
C GLU A 69 11.04 3.34 -9.72
N VAL A 70 10.06 3.76 -10.55
CA VAL A 70 10.29 4.73 -11.64
C VAL A 70 10.83 6.05 -11.08
N GLU A 71 10.24 6.57 -10.03
CA GLU A 71 10.70 7.79 -9.36
C GLU A 71 12.11 7.62 -8.80
N ARG A 72 12.38 6.48 -8.17
CA ARG A 72 13.67 6.19 -7.55
C ARG A 72 14.80 6.06 -8.55
N GLN A 73 14.56 5.38 -9.69
CA GLN A 73 15.59 5.15 -10.72
C GLN A 73 15.80 6.36 -11.63
N HIS A 74 14.74 7.12 -11.90
CA HIS A 74 14.76 8.19 -12.90
C HIS A 74 14.12 9.49 -12.36
N PRO A 75 14.60 10.07 -11.26
CA PRO A 75 13.92 11.16 -10.55
C PRO A 75 13.72 12.43 -11.37
N TYR A 76 14.59 12.67 -12.35
CA TYR A 76 14.52 13.85 -13.22
C TYR A 76 13.78 13.61 -14.54
N SER A 77 13.25 12.41 -14.73
CA SER A 77 12.51 12.06 -15.94
C SER A 77 11.10 12.70 -15.92
N PRO A 78 10.58 13.10 -17.09
CA PRO A 78 9.15 13.45 -17.20
C PRO A 78 8.21 12.32 -16.74
N TRP A 79 8.67 11.07 -16.82
CA TRP A 79 7.94 9.89 -16.35
C TRP A 79 7.87 9.81 -14.83
N ALA A 80 8.90 10.27 -14.10
CA ALA A 80 8.90 10.25 -12.64
C ALA A 80 7.72 11.01 -12.05
N ARG A 81 7.44 12.19 -12.58
CA ARG A 81 6.30 13.01 -12.14
C ARG A 81 4.96 12.31 -12.35
N ARG A 82 4.78 11.66 -13.51
CA ARG A 82 3.58 10.87 -13.79
C ARG A 82 3.51 9.64 -12.90
N ALA A 83 4.64 8.96 -12.72
CA ALA A 83 4.74 7.77 -11.89
C ALA A 83 4.38 8.08 -10.42
N GLN A 84 4.84 9.21 -9.89
CA GLN A 84 4.53 9.64 -8.52
C GLN A 84 3.02 9.80 -8.30
N LEU A 85 2.32 10.42 -9.26
CA LEU A 85 0.87 10.55 -9.19
C LEU A 85 0.15 9.21 -9.36
N MET A 86 0.64 8.36 -10.29
CA MET A 86 0.11 7.02 -10.52
C MET A 86 0.37 6.07 -9.33
N SER A 87 1.48 6.24 -8.61
CA SER A 87 1.74 5.53 -7.37
C SER A 87 0.67 5.86 -6.31
N SER A 88 0.39 7.14 -6.10
CA SER A 88 -0.68 7.58 -5.19
C SER A 88 -2.04 6.96 -5.57
N PHE A 89 -2.41 7.01 -6.84
CA PHE A 89 -3.63 6.38 -7.34
C PHE A 89 -3.65 4.87 -7.13
N SER A 90 -2.52 4.20 -7.39
CA SER A 90 -2.40 2.75 -7.21
C SER A 90 -2.54 2.34 -5.75
N TYR A 91 -1.96 3.11 -4.81
CA TYR A 91 -2.17 2.90 -3.37
C TYR A 91 -3.64 3.12 -2.97
N TYR A 92 -4.31 4.13 -3.53
CA TYR A 92 -5.74 4.34 -3.30
C TYR A 92 -6.57 3.14 -3.77
N VAL A 93 -6.32 2.63 -4.99
CA VAL A 93 -7.00 1.43 -5.51
C VAL A 93 -6.70 0.18 -4.67
N ALA A 94 -5.49 0.08 -4.14
CA ALA A 94 -5.09 -0.99 -3.21
C ALA A 94 -5.70 -0.82 -1.80
N LYS A 95 -6.44 0.26 -1.54
CA LYS A 95 -6.99 0.65 -0.22
C LYS A 95 -5.92 0.92 0.85
N ASP A 96 -4.67 1.15 0.44
CA ASP A 96 -3.62 1.64 1.33
C ASP A 96 -3.67 3.17 1.36
N TYR A 97 -4.71 3.70 1.99
CA TYR A 97 -5.03 5.13 1.98
C TYR A 97 -3.93 5.98 2.60
N ASN A 98 -3.23 5.46 3.61
CA ASN A 98 -2.13 6.19 4.23
C ASN A 98 -0.96 6.42 3.26
N LYS A 99 -0.58 5.41 2.49
CA LYS A 99 0.45 5.58 1.46
C LYS A 99 -0.03 6.42 0.29
N ALA A 100 -1.30 6.31 -0.09
CA ALA A 100 -1.89 7.17 -1.12
C ALA A 100 -1.78 8.64 -0.74
N ILE A 101 -2.14 9.00 0.51
CA ILE A 101 -2.03 10.37 1.03
C ILE A 101 -0.57 10.84 1.03
N GLN A 102 0.35 10.03 1.56
CA GLN A 102 1.78 10.38 1.63
C GLN A 102 2.38 10.61 0.23
N SER A 103 2.08 9.74 -0.73
CA SER A 103 2.56 9.88 -2.11
C SER A 103 2.00 11.12 -2.79
N ALA A 104 0.69 11.41 -2.63
CA ALA A 104 0.06 12.60 -3.17
C ALA A 104 0.61 13.89 -2.53
N GLN A 105 0.81 13.90 -1.20
CA GLN A 105 1.40 15.04 -0.50
C GLN A 105 2.83 15.31 -0.99
N ARG A 106 3.64 14.27 -1.16
CA ARG A 106 5.00 14.40 -1.71
C ARG A 106 4.97 14.98 -3.12
N PHE A 107 4.05 14.52 -3.97
CA PHE A 107 3.85 15.11 -5.30
C PHE A 107 3.56 16.61 -5.23
N LEU A 108 2.65 17.04 -4.36
CA LEU A 108 2.28 18.46 -4.18
C LEU A 108 3.42 19.31 -3.62
N GLN A 109 4.27 18.75 -2.75
CA GLN A 109 5.45 19.45 -2.23
C GLN A 109 6.50 19.72 -3.30
N ILE A 110 6.72 18.74 -4.19
CA ILE A 110 7.73 18.84 -5.25
C ILE A 110 7.18 19.62 -6.46
N HIS A 111 5.88 19.52 -6.74
CA HIS A 111 5.23 20.06 -7.93
C HIS A 111 3.99 20.91 -7.61
N PRO A 112 4.08 21.97 -6.79
CA PRO A 112 2.89 22.70 -6.31
C PRO A 112 2.10 23.39 -7.43
N GLY A 113 2.74 23.79 -8.51
CA GLY A 113 2.12 24.46 -9.67
C GLY A 113 1.80 23.51 -10.83
N ASN A 114 1.79 22.20 -10.62
CA ASN A 114 1.49 21.27 -11.69
C ASN A 114 0.00 21.31 -12.06
N LYS A 115 -0.28 21.15 -13.36
CA LYS A 115 -1.66 21.06 -13.86
C LYS A 115 -2.49 19.91 -13.25
N ASP A 116 -1.81 18.86 -12.80
CA ASP A 116 -2.42 17.69 -12.20
C ASP A 116 -2.51 17.80 -10.65
N ALA A 117 -2.11 18.95 -10.06
CA ALA A 117 -2.23 19.20 -8.63
C ALA A 117 -3.67 19.06 -8.11
N PRO A 118 -4.73 19.53 -8.81
CA PRO A 118 -6.11 19.32 -8.37
C PRO A 118 -6.45 17.84 -8.16
N TYR A 119 -5.95 16.97 -9.03
CA TYR A 119 -6.15 15.53 -8.89
C TYR A 119 -5.42 14.94 -7.68
N ALA A 120 -4.20 15.41 -7.39
CA ALA A 120 -3.47 14.99 -6.20
C ALA A 120 -4.20 15.40 -4.90
N PHE A 121 -4.72 16.64 -4.82
CA PHE A 121 -5.59 17.08 -3.72
C PHE A 121 -6.83 16.20 -3.59
N TYR A 122 -7.43 15.85 -4.71
CA TYR A 122 -8.60 15.01 -4.75
C TYR A 122 -8.32 13.58 -4.25
N LEU A 123 -7.20 12.98 -4.62
CA LEU A 123 -6.78 11.67 -4.10
C LEU A 123 -6.57 11.68 -2.58
N ILE A 124 -6.01 12.76 -2.02
CA ILE A 124 -5.88 12.94 -0.57
C ILE A 124 -7.26 12.95 0.09
N ALA A 125 -8.16 13.78 -0.45
CA ALA A 125 -9.50 13.93 0.10
C ALA A 125 -10.31 12.63 0.02
N LEU A 126 -10.26 11.93 -1.13
CA LEU A 126 -10.89 10.62 -1.31
C LEU A 126 -10.32 9.59 -0.33
N SER A 127 -8.98 9.59 -0.15
CA SER A 127 -8.34 8.65 0.75
C SER A 127 -8.78 8.85 2.21
N TYR A 128 -9.02 10.07 2.65
CA TYR A 128 -9.64 10.32 3.96
C TYR A 128 -11.12 9.95 3.98
N TYR A 129 -11.86 10.29 2.92
CA TYR A 129 -13.28 10.01 2.81
C TYR A 129 -13.59 8.50 2.90
N GLU A 130 -12.84 7.68 2.18
CA GLU A 130 -12.99 6.22 2.19
C GLU A 130 -12.65 5.56 3.55
N GLN A 131 -11.94 6.27 4.42
CA GLN A 131 -11.64 5.83 5.78
C GLN A 131 -12.72 6.20 6.79
N ILE A 132 -13.71 6.98 6.39
CA ILE A 132 -14.86 7.29 7.25
C ILE A 132 -15.59 5.98 7.53
N SER A 133 -15.60 5.58 8.79
CA SER A 133 -16.32 4.41 9.26
C SER A 133 -17.60 4.85 10.00
N ASP A 134 -18.21 3.96 10.76
CA ASP A 134 -19.42 4.20 11.51
C ASP A 134 -19.37 5.51 12.33
N VAL A 135 -20.52 6.20 12.43
CA VAL A 135 -20.76 7.45 13.17
C VAL A 135 -20.24 7.40 14.61
N GLN A 136 -20.14 6.20 15.21
CA GLN A 136 -19.70 6.01 16.59
C GLN A 136 -18.17 6.01 16.79
N ARG A 137 -17.38 5.99 15.72
CA ARG A 137 -15.92 5.95 15.77
C ARG A 137 -15.27 7.33 15.80
N ASP A 138 -13.94 7.36 15.75
CA ASP A 138 -13.11 8.56 15.79
C ASP A 138 -13.47 9.55 14.66
N GLN A 139 -13.86 10.75 15.06
CA GLN A 139 -14.22 11.83 14.13
C GLN A 139 -13.02 12.48 13.43
N LYS A 140 -11.80 12.24 13.92
CA LYS A 140 -10.61 12.89 13.40
C LYS A 140 -10.43 12.67 11.89
N VAL A 141 -10.66 11.46 11.40
CA VAL A 141 -10.55 11.14 9.97
C VAL A 141 -11.66 11.84 9.19
N THR A 142 -12.87 11.92 9.75
CA THR A 142 -14.02 12.61 9.15
C THR A 142 -13.75 14.12 9.01
N GLU A 143 -13.16 14.75 10.04
CA GLU A 143 -12.74 16.15 10.00
C GLU A 143 -11.60 16.39 9.00
N GLN A 144 -10.66 15.46 8.88
CA GLN A 144 -9.60 15.52 7.88
C GLN A 144 -10.16 15.41 6.46
N ALA A 145 -11.15 14.53 6.24
CA ALA A 145 -11.84 14.41 4.97
C ALA A 145 -12.57 15.73 4.62
N LEU A 146 -13.32 16.29 5.57
CA LEU A 146 -14.00 17.57 5.38
C LEU A 146 -13.02 18.68 4.99
N THR A 147 -11.94 18.82 5.74
CA THR A 147 -10.91 19.83 5.49
C THR A 147 -10.29 19.67 4.10
N ALA A 148 -9.92 18.43 3.74
CA ALA A 148 -9.31 18.16 2.44
C ALA A 148 -10.28 18.42 1.27
N LEU A 149 -11.55 18.06 1.40
CA LEU A 149 -12.59 18.32 0.39
C LEU A 149 -12.83 19.83 0.23
N GLN A 150 -12.93 20.58 1.33
CA GLN A 150 -13.09 22.04 1.30
C GLN A 150 -11.89 22.74 0.65
N GLU A 151 -10.69 22.21 0.83
CA GLU A 151 -9.48 22.75 0.21
C GLU A 151 -9.53 22.65 -1.32
N ILE A 152 -10.11 21.57 -1.87
CA ILE A 152 -10.30 21.42 -3.33
C ILE A 152 -11.29 22.46 -3.83
N ASP A 153 -12.44 22.61 -3.17
CA ASP A 153 -13.47 23.58 -3.57
C ASP A 153 -12.94 25.03 -3.51
N ARG A 154 -12.12 25.33 -2.50
CA ARG A 154 -11.51 26.65 -2.32
C ARG A 154 -10.44 26.96 -3.36
N ARG A 155 -9.54 26.00 -3.66
CA ARG A 155 -8.39 26.23 -4.56
C ARG A 155 -8.75 26.06 -6.03
N PHE A 156 -9.65 25.15 -6.33
CA PHE A 156 -9.94 24.72 -7.70
C PHE A 156 -11.45 24.68 -8.00
N PRO A 157 -12.19 25.78 -7.74
CA PRO A 157 -13.67 25.81 -7.76
C PRO A 157 -14.28 25.42 -9.11
N ASN A 158 -13.52 25.57 -10.19
CA ASN A 158 -13.97 25.29 -11.55
C ASN A 158 -13.50 23.92 -12.08
N SER A 159 -12.91 23.08 -11.22
CA SER A 159 -12.49 21.73 -11.61
C SER A 159 -13.66 20.75 -11.46
N ASP A 160 -13.64 19.70 -12.26
CA ASP A 160 -14.59 18.57 -12.14
C ASP A 160 -14.53 17.95 -10.73
N TYR A 161 -13.34 17.94 -10.12
CA TYR A 161 -13.10 17.45 -8.76
C TYR A 161 -13.82 18.28 -7.68
N ALA A 162 -13.99 19.60 -7.91
CA ALA A 162 -14.71 20.46 -6.97
C ALA A 162 -16.21 20.14 -6.95
N SER A 163 -16.79 19.79 -8.09
CA SER A 163 -18.21 19.41 -8.17
C SER A 163 -18.49 18.18 -7.32
N ASP A 164 -17.68 17.14 -7.44
CA ASP A 164 -17.79 15.93 -6.63
C ASP A 164 -17.45 16.20 -5.16
N ALA A 165 -16.44 17.03 -4.89
CA ALA A 165 -16.05 17.40 -3.53
C ALA A 165 -17.20 18.08 -2.77
N ARG A 166 -17.98 18.97 -3.40
CA ARG A 166 -19.16 19.62 -2.79
C ARG A 166 -20.20 18.60 -2.33
N LEU A 167 -20.51 17.61 -3.16
CA LEU A 167 -21.44 16.55 -2.79
C LEU A 167 -20.93 15.75 -1.59
N LYS A 168 -19.63 15.42 -1.58
CA LYS A 168 -19.01 14.71 -0.47
C LYS A 168 -18.92 15.54 0.80
N ILE A 169 -18.73 16.86 0.70
CA ILE A 169 -18.76 17.78 1.85
C ILE A 169 -20.11 17.69 2.57
N ASP A 170 -21.21 17.70 1.83
CA ASP A 170 -22.54 17.61 2.43
C ASP A 170 -22.74 16.27 3.14
N LEU A 171 -22.33 15.15 2.51
CA LEU A 171 -22.39 13.82 3.14
C LEU A 171 -21.54 13.73 4.41
N VAL A 172 -20.33 14.31 4.39
CA VAL A 172 -19.44 14.32 5.57
C VAL A 172 -20.03 15.17 6.70
N ARG A 173 -20.64 16.32 6.38
CA ARG A 173 -21.34 17.16 7.36
C ARG A 173 -22.52 16.43 8.00
N ASP A 174 -23.30 15.71 7.20
CA ASP A 174 -24.42 14.92 7.71
C ASP A 174 -23.92 13.81 8.66
N HIS A 175 -22.78 13.21 8.33
CA HIS A 175 -22.14 12.20 9.17
C HIS A 175 -21.69 12.79 10.52
N LEU A 176 -21.05 13.96 10.52
CA LEU A 176 -20.65 14.68 11.74
C LEU A 176 -21.86 15.09 12.58
N ALA A 177 -22.89 15.66 11.92
CA ALA A 177 -24.12 16.05 12.62
C ALA A 177 -24.84 14.84 13.24
N GLY A 178 -24.86 13.70 12.55
CA GLY A 178 -25.41 12.44 13.09
C GLY A 178 -24.74 12.01 14.39
N LYS A 179 -23.43 12.20 14.50
CA LYS A 179 -22.67 11.93 15.74
C LYS A 179 -23.10 12.84 16.89
N GLU A 180 -23.18 14.14 16.65
CA GLU A 180 -23.62 15.09 17.68
C GLU A 180 -25.04 14.80 18.15
N MET A 181 -25.93 14.44 17.22
CA MET A 181 -27.28 13.99 17.57
C MET A 181 -27.31 12.73 18.43
N GLU A 182 -26.43 11.78 18.18
CA GLU A 182 -26.36 10.53 18.96
C GLU A 182 -25.86 10.80 20.37
N ILE A 183 -24.84 11.67 20.50
CA ILE A 183 -24.36 12.14 21.80
C ILE A 183 -25.49 12.86 22.55
N GLY A 184 -26.21 13.75 21.91
CA GLY A 184 -27.36 14.46 22.48
C GLY A 184 -28.44 13.49 22.99
N ARG A 185 -28.83 12.52 22.18
CA ARG A 185 -29.79 11.46 22.59
C ARG A 185 -29.29 10.59 23.73
N HIS A 186 -28.00 10.36 23.85
CA HIS A 186 -27.42 9.64 24.98
C HIS A 186 -27.58 10.43 26.27
N TYR A 187 -27.25 11.73 26.28
CA TYR A 187 -27.42 12.59 27.46
C TYR A 187 -28.88 12.75 27.81
N GLU A 188 -29.78 12.92 26.87
CA GLU A 188 -31.22 12.96 27.07
C GLU A 188 -31.72 11.71 27.80
N ARG A 189 -31.38 10.52 27.27
CA ARG A 189 -31.78 9.25 27.91
C ARG A 189 -31.18 9.02 29.30
N SER A 190 -29.99 9.55 29.55
CA SER A 190 -29.30 9.43 30.83
C SER A 190 -29.74 10.47 31.88
N GLY A 191 -30.65 11.40 31.52
CA GLY A 191 -31.15 12.47 32.41
C GLY A 191 -30.06 13.48 32.82
N LYS A 192 -28.98 13.58 32.04
CA LYS A 192 -27.87 14.53 32.26
C LYS A 192 -28.02 15.68 31.25
N TRP A 193 -28.63 16.74 31.71
CA TRP A 193 -28.81 17.99 30.95
C TRP A 193 -27.67 18.95 31.21
#